data_e7ec34162b7a3e628e966e366b628800
#
_entry.id   e7ec34162b7a3e628e966e366b628800
#
_cell.length_a   1.000
_cell.length_b   1.000
_cell.length_c   1.000
_cell.angle_alpha   90.00
_cell.angle_beta   90.00
_cell.angle_gamma   90.00
#
_symmetry.space_group_name_H-M   'P 1'
#
loop_
_entity.id
_entity.type
_entity.pdbx_description
1 polymer ?
#
loop_
_entity_poly.entity_id
_entity_poly.type
_entity_poly.pdbx_seq_one_letter_code
_entity_poly.pdbx_strand_id
1 'polypeptide(L)'
;MAQKKKILILNGPNLNLLGTRQPEIYGKLTLAQIEKQVRALAKELVVEIDFRQTNSEGELVTWIQQAAGKFAAIVINPAAYTHTSLAMRDAISAVGLPVLEIHLSNIHKREQFRHHSYIAEMAVGQIAGFGVDSYLLGLRAAVNCC
;
A
#
# COMPACT_ATOMS: atom_id res chain seq x y z
N MET A 1 8.66 14.90 -24.61
CA MET A 1 7.47 14.48 -23.85
C MET A 1 7.86 14.02 -22.47
N ALA A 2 7.12 14.45 -21.48
CA ALA A 2 7.38 14.00 -20.11
C ALA A 2 7.07 12.50 -19.98
N GLN A 3 7.94 11.77 -19.30
CA GLN A 3 7.65 10.38 -18.93
C GLN A 3 6.49 10.34 -17.94
N LYS A 4 5.69 9.28 -18.02
CA LYS A 4 4.65 9.03 -17.03
C LYS A 4 5.30 8.76 -15.67
N LYS A 5 4.70 9.28 -14.62
CA LYS A 5 5.07 8.90 -13.25
C LYS A 5 4.82 7.42 -13.05
N LYS A 6 5.68 6.77 -12.30
CA LYS A 6 5.57 5.35 -12.00
C LYS A 6 5.40 5.18 -10.50
N ILE A 7 4.32 4.53 -10.10
CA ILE A 7 3.96 4.33 -8.69
C ILE A 7 4.11 2.85 -8.34
N LEU A 8 4.81 2.55 -7.27
CA LEU A 8 4.95 1.20 -6.75
C LEU A 8 3.84 0.95 -5.73
N ILE A 9 3.08 -0.13 -5.93
CA ILE A 9 2.01 -0.52 -5.01
C ILE A 9 2.39 -1.86 -4.42
N LEU A 10 2.57 -1.87 -3.09
CA LEU A 10 3.03 -3.04 -2.35
C LEU A 10 1.93 -3.55 -1.43
N ASN A 11 1.79 -4.87 -1.39
CA ASN A 11 0.81 -5.57 -0.59
C ASN A 11 1.50 -6.62 0.27
N GLY A 12 1.23 -6.58 1.55
CA GLY A 12 1.87 -7.42 2.56
C GLY A 12 1.19 -8.78 2.78
N PRO A 13 1.47 -9.39 3.94
CA PRO A 13 1.10 -10.79 4.20
C PRO A 13 -0.40 -10.99 4.20
N ASN A 14 -0.80 -12.18 3.74
CA ASN A 14 -2.18 -12.67 3.72
C ASN A 14 -3.11 -11.93 2.75
N LEU A 15 -2.68 -10.88 2.07
CA LEU A 15 -3.52 -10.17 1.11
C LEU A 15 -3.81 -11.02 -0.13
N ASN A 16 -2.98 -12.03 -0.39
CA ASN A 16 -3.26 -13.03 -1.42
C ASN A 16 -4.49 -13.90 -1.10
N LEU A 17 -4.95 -13.90 0.15
CA LEU A 17 -6.11 -14.66 0.59
C LEU A 17 -7.41 -13.84 0.60
N LEU A 18 -7.38 -12.60 0.11
CA LEU A 18 -8.58 -11.77 0.04
C LEU A 18 -9.67 -12.44 -0.79
N GLY A 19 -10.92 -12.21 -0.37
CA GLY A 19 -12.10 -12.84 -0.99
C GLY A 19 -12.49 -14.15 -0.32
N THR A 20 -11.56 -14.82 0.37
CA THR A 20 -11.82 -16.10 1.06
C THR A 20 -11.66 -15.99 2.57
N ARG A 21 -10.94 -14.96 3.07
CA ARG A 21 -10.64 -14.78 4.49
C ARG A 21 -11.43 -13.62 5.05
N GLN A 22 -12.24 -13.89 6.07
CA GLN A 22 -12.98 -12.88 6.84
C GLN A 22 -13.59 -11.77 5.97
N PRO A 23 -14.51 -12.10 5.02
CA PRO A 23 -15.05 -11.10 4.11
C PRO A 23 -15.81 -9.99 4.83
N GLU A 24 -16.32 -10.25 6.04
CA GLU A 24 -16.98 -9.24 6.87
C GLU A 24 -16.04 -8.13 7.34
N ILE A 25 -14.73 -8.38 7.34
CA ILE A 25 -13.71 -7.39 7.72
C ILE A 25 -13.05 -6.76 6.49
N TYR A 26 -12.65 -7.60 5.53
CA TYR A 26 -11.81 -7.19 4.40
C TYR A 26 -12.58 -7.02 3.09
N GLY A 27 -13.88 -7.42 3.06
CA GLY A 27 -14.67 -7.41 1.85
C GLY A 27 -14.56 -8.70 1.05
N LYS A 28 -15.32 -8.79 -0.03
CA LYS A 28 -15.42 -10.00 -0.86
C LYS A 28 -14.51 -9.97 -2.08
N LEU A 29 -13.91 -8.83 -2.41
CA LEU A 29 -13.05 -8.72 -3.57
C LEU A 29 -11.74 -9.46 -3.34
N THR A 30 -11.25 -10.13 -4.38
CA THR A 30 -9.91 -10.71 -4.39
C THR A 30 -8.88 -9.61 -4.65
N LEU A 31 -7.61 -9.89 -4.34
CA LEU A 31 -6.54 -8.96 -4.64
C LEU A 31 -6.44 -8.69 -6.15
N ALA A 32 -6.66 -9.71 -6.98
CA ALA A 32 -6.65 -9.55 -8.44
C ALA A 32 -7.74 -8.57 -8.92
N GLN A 33 -8.92 -8.64 -8.30
CA GLN A 33 -10.01 -7.71 -8.62
C GLN A 33 -9.70 -6.28 -8.17
N ILE A 34 -9.06 -6.13 -7.03
CA ILE A 34 -8.56 -4.84 -6.54
C ILE A 34 -7.52 -4.28 -7.52
N GLU A 35 -6.55 -5.10 -7.90
CA GLU A 35 -5.53 -4.72 -8.87
C GLU A 35 -6.14 -4.20 -10.17
N LYS A 36 -7.17 -4.89 -10.67
CA LYS A 36 -7.85 -4.49 -11.90
C LYS A 36 -8.44 -3.07 -11.78
N GLN A 37 -9.07 -2.76 -10.65
CA GLN A 37 -9.64 -1.43 -10.42
C GLN A 37 -8.54 -0.37 -10.30
N VAL A 38 -7.46 -0.70 -9.62
CA VAL A 38 -6.32 0.21 -9.45
C VAL A 38 -5.67 0.51 -10.80
N ARG A 39 -5.50 -0.51 -11.66
CA ARG A 39 -4.95 -0.32 -13.00
C ARG A 39 -5.85 0.54 -13.88
N ALA A 40 -7.17 0.38 -13.77
CA ALA A 40 -8.12 1.21 -14.50
C ALA A 40 -7.97 2.70 -14.09
N LEU A 41 -7.86 2.97 -12.79
CA LEU A 41 -7.65 4.32 -12.30
C LEU A 41 -6.29 4.89 -12.74
N ALA A 42 -5.24 4.07 -12.71
CA ALA A 42 -3.92 4.48 -13.17
C ALA A 42 -3.95 4.95 -14.62
N LYS A 43 -4.70 4.25 -15.45
CA LYS A 43 -4.89 4.63 -16.86
C LYS A 43 -5.57 5.99 -16.97
N GLU A 44 -6.62 6.23 -16.20
CA GLU A 44 -7.30 7.53 -16.16
C GLU A 44 -6.37 8.65 -15.70
N LEU A 45 -5.52 8.38 -14.71
CA LEU A 45 -4.59 9.35 -14.16
C LEU A 45 -3.32 9.50 -15.00
N VAL A 46 -3.18 8.71 -16.06
CA VAL A 46 -2.02 8.71 -16.96
C VAL A 46 -0.72 8.46 -16.19
N VAL A 47 -0.73 7.43 -15.32
CA VAL A 47 0.46 6.97 -14.58
C VAL A 47 0.65 5.47 -14.83
N GLU A 48 1.90 5.02 -14.67
CA GLU A 48 2.23 3.61 -14.67
C GLU A 48 2.23 3.11 -13.22
N ILE A 49 1.85 1.86 -13.04
CA ILE A 49 1.94 1.22 -11.73
C ILE A 49 2.64 -0.12 -11.83
N ASP A 50 3.29 -0.50 -10.75
CA ASP A 50 3.79 -1.85 -10.52
C ASP A 50 3.08 -2.34 -9.26
N PHE A 51 2.35 -3.44 -9.36
CA PHE A 51 1.49 -3.95 -8.29
C PHE A 51 2.03 -5.31 -7.85
N ARG A 52 2.50 -5.40 -6.60
CA ARG A 52 3.17 -6.60 -6.07
C ARG A 52 2.57 -7.00 -4.74
N GLN A 53 2.68 -8.30 -4.44
CA GLN A 53 2.29 -8.87 -3.15
C GLN A 53 3.33 -9.88 -2.69
N THR A 54 3.62 -9.89 -1.39
CA THR A 54 4.45 -10.91 -0.77
C THR A 54 4.08 -11.08 0.69
N ASN A 55 4.32 -12.28 1.21
CA ASN A 55 4.22 -12.56 2.65
C ASN A 55 5.53 -12.29 3.37
N SER A 56 6.62 -12.03 2.66
CA SER A 56 7.95 -11.87 3.23
C SER A 56 8.24 -10.42 3.62
N GLU A 57 8.48 -10.20 4.89
CA GLU A 57 8.90 -8.89 5.40
C GLU A 57 10.20 -8.43 4.74
N GLY A 58 11.17 -9.33 4.61
CA GLY A 58 12.46 -9.01 3.99
C GLY A 58 12.32 -8.61 2.53
N GLU A 59 11.43 -9.26 1.79
CA GLU A 59 11.17 -8.92 0.40
C GLU A 59 10.54 -7.53 0.28
N LEU A 60 9.60 -7.20 1.17
CA LEU A 60 9.02 -5.84 1.20
C LEU A 60 10.09 -4.79 1.48
N VAL A 61 10.97 -5.04 2.44
CA VAL A 61 12.09 -4.14 2.75
C VAL A 61 12.96 -3.93 1.51
N THR A 62 13.32 -5.01 0.82
CA THR A 62 14.15 -4.96 -0.39
C THR A 62 13.46 -4.16 -1.50
N TRP A 63 12.17 -4.41 -1.73
CA TRP A 63 11.42 -3.68 -2.75
C TRP A 63 11.34 -2.18 -2.45
N ILE A 64 11.17 -1.81 -1.18
CA ILE A 64 11.18 -0.40 -0.78
C ILE A 64 12.54 0.22 -1.09
N GLN A 65 13.62 -0.45 -0.71
CA GLN A 65 14.97 0.03 -0.96
C GLN A 65 15.26 0.24 -2.45
N GLN A 66 14.79 -0.69 -3.28
CA GLN A 66 15.02 -0.66 -4.72
C GLN A 66 14.14 0.35 -5.46
N ALA A 67 13.18 0.97 -4.79
CA ALA A 67 12.27 1.91 -5.43
C ALA A 67 12.94 3.25 -5.77
N ALA A 68 13.99 3.61 -5.06
CA ALA A 68 14.71 4.85 -5.31
C ALA A 68 15.23 4.92 -6.74
N GLY A 69 14.96 6.03 -7.43
CA GLY A 69 15.37 6.23 -8.82
C GLY A 69 14.51 5.51 -9.86
N LYS A 70 13.56 4.68 -9.43
CA LYS A 70 12.68 3.92 -10.34
C LYS A 70 11.22 4.32 -10.23
N PHE A 71 10.79 4.73 -9.06
CA PHE A 71 9.40 5.09 -8.77
C PHE A 71 9.33 6.49 -8.19
N ALA A 72 8.23 7.18 -8.44
CA ALA A 72 7.99 8.51 -7.91
C ALA A 72 7.39 8.49 -6.50
N ALA A 73 6.66 7.43 -6.17
CA ALA A 73 6.02 7.26 -4.87
C ALA A 73 5.70 5.78 -4.63
N ILE A 74 5.42 5.44 -3.38
CA ILE A 74 5.01 4.09 -2.97
C ILE A 74 3.65 4.19 -2.28
N VAL A 75 2.70 3.35 -2.70
CA VAL A 75 1.46 3.09 -1.96
C VAL A 75 1.62 1.72 -1.34
N ILE A 76 1.51 1.61 -0.03
CA ILE A 76 1.74 0.35 0.66
C ILE A 76 0.57 -0.03 1.55
N ASN A 77 0.10 -1.26 1.40
CA ASN A 77 -0.75 -1.94 2.37
C ASN A 77 0.13 -2.97 3.10
N PRO A 78 0.72 -2.60 4.25
CA PRO A 78 1.63 -3.51 4.95
C PRO A 78 0.91 -4.67 5.63
N ALA A 79 -0.42 -4.63 5.67
CA ALA A 79 -1.22 -5.59 6.42
C ALA A 79 -0.74 -5.67 7.88
N ALA A 80 -0.58 -6.87 8.44
CA ALA A 80 -0.18 -7.01 9.84
C ALA A 80 1.21 -6.44 10.15
N TYR A 81 2.09 -6.32 9.16
CA TYR A 81 3.43 -5.78 9.41
C TYR A 81 3.41 -4.30 9.81
N THR A 82 2.33 -3.57 9.55
CA THR A 82 2.20 -2.20 10.02
C THR A 82 2.30 -2.09 11.54
N HIS A 83 1.89 -3.16 12.24
CA HIS A 83 1.85 -3.20 13.70
C HIS A 83 3.16 -3.69 14.33
N THR A 84 4.11 -4.21 13.55
CA THR A 84 5.28 -4.92 14.08
C THR A 84 6.61 -4.55 13.42
N SER A 85 6.61 -4.05 12.18
CA SER A 85 7.85 -3.97 11.40
C SER A 85 8.57 -2.65 11.55
N LEU A 86 9.56 -2.62 12.42
CA LEU A 86 10.55 -1.54 12.45
C LEU A 86 11.44 -1.56 11.21
N ALA A 87 11.72 -2.75 10.66
CA ALA A 87 12.56 -2.87 9.47
C ALA A 87 11.94 -2.16 8.27
N MET A 88 10.64 -2.30 8.06
CA MET A 88 9.94 -1.58 6.98
C MET A 88 9.90 -0.08 7.24
N ARG A 89 9.64 0.32 8.49
CA ARG A 89 9.69 1.73 8.89
C ARG A 89 11.04 2.36 8.53
N ASP A 90 12.13 1.67 8.86
CA ASP A 90 13.48 2.16 8.60
C ASP A 90 13.77 2.23 7.09
N ALA A 91 13.31 1.25 6.32
CA ALA A 91 13.45 1.26 4.87
C ALA A 91 12.72 2.45 4.23
N ILE A 92 11.51 2.74 4.70
CA ILE A 92 10.72 3.88 4.23
C ILE A 92 11.44 5.19 4.53
N SER A 93 11.98 5.33 5.73
CA SER A 93 12.76 6.51 6.12
C SER A 93 13.99 6.67 5.23
N ALA A 94 14.66 5.56 4.92
CA ALA A 94 15.91 5.58 4.15
C ALA A 94 15.71 5.89 2.67
N VAL A 95 14.59 5.45 2.07
CA VAL A 95 14.39 5.59 0.62
C VAL A 95 14.09 7.02 0.20
N GLY A 96 13.50 7.82 1.07
CA GLY A 96 13.23 9.24 0.81
C GLY A 96 12.13 9.52 -0.22
N LEU A 97 11.34 8.52 -0.59
CA LEU A 97 10.18 8.70 -1.48
C LEU A 97 8.92 8.99 -0.67
N PRO A 98 7.93 9.70 -1.26
CA PRO A 98 6.61 9.76 -0.64
C PRO A 98 6.01 8.37 -0.51
N VAL A 99 5.54 8.01 0.67
CA VAL A 99 4.89 6.72 0.95
C VAL A 99 3.50 7.00 1.53
N LEU A 100 2.48 6.37 0.95
CA LEU A 100 1.10 6.43 1.41
C LEU A 100 0.76 5.07 2.01
N GLU A 101 0.36 5.04 3.27
CA GLU A 101 -0.07 3.79 3.91
C GLU A 101 -1.58 3.62 3.73
N ILE A 102 -1.99 2.43 3.28
CA ILE A 102 -3.41 2.13 3.09
C ILE A 102 -3.78 0.82 3.78
N HIS A 103 -5.01 0.72 4.22
CA HIS A 103 -5.62 -0.48 4.78
C HIS A 103 -7.06 -0.59 4.30
N LEU A 104 -7.50 -1.82 4.02
CA LEU A 104 -8.90 -2.08 3.64
C LEU A 104 -9.84 -1.84 4.82
N SER A 105 -9.46 -2.35 6.00
CA SER A 105 -10.27 -2.24 7.21
C SER A 105 -9.94 -0.97 7.97
N ASN A 106 -10.90 -0.53 8.81
CA ASN A 106 -10.62 0.50 9.79
C ASN A 106 -9.89 -0.16 10.97
N ILE A 107 -8.59 0.01 11.03
CA ILE A 107 -7.73 -0.61 12.06
C ILE A 107 -8.09 -0.16 13.47
N HIS A 108 -8.72 1.00 13.62
CA HIS A 108 -9.11 1.55 14.93
C HIS A 108 -10.40 0.91 15.47
N LYS A 109 -11.14 0.18 14.64
CA LYS A 109 -12.32 -0.59 15.06
C LYS A 109 -12.01 -2.04 15.39
N ARG A 110 -10.74 -2.42 15.34
CA ARG A 110 -10.29 -3.80 15.57
C ARG A 110 -9.64 -3.91 16.96
N GLU A 111 -8.95 -5.03 17.21
CA GLU A 111 -8.27 -5.25 18.48
C GLU A 111 -7.27 -4.14 18.75
N GLN A 112 -7.07 -3.79 20.02
CA GLN A 112 -6.20 -2.68 20.38
C GLN A 112 -4.77 -2.81 19.86
N PHE A 113 -4.25 -4.03 19.74
CA PHE A 113 -2.89 -4.25 19.21
C PHE A 113 -2.77 -3.90 17.73
N ARG A 114 -3.90 -3.63 17.03
CA ARG A 114 -3.91 -3.18 15.62
C ARG A 114 -4.08 -1.68 15.47
N HIS A 115 -4.19 -0.93 16.57
CA HIS A 115 -4.42 0.51 16.50
C HIS A 115 -3.16 1.30 16.18
N HIS A 116 -1.97 0.74 16.48
CA HIS A 116 -0.71 1.42 16.24
C HIS A 116 -0.09 0.98 14.92
N SER A 117 0.42 1.95 14.17
CA SER A 117 1.19 1.71 12.95
C SER A 117 2.59 2.31 13.10
N TYR A 118 3.61 1.47 12.92
CA TYR A 118 4.99 1.93 12.83
C TYR A 118 5.27 2.67 11.51
N ILE A 119 4.43 2.46 10.51
CA ILE A 119 4.61 3.02 9.17
C ILE A 119 4.02 4.43 9.09
N ALA A 120 2.90 4.68 9.77
CA ALA A 120 2.13 5.91 9.65
C ALA A 120 2.97 7.17 9.91
N GLU A 121 3.89 7.12 10.87
CA GLU A 121 4.73 8.27 11.20
C GLU A 121 5.73 8.62 10.10
N MET A 122 6.10 7.64 9.27
CA MET A 122 7.06 7.85 8.17
C MET A 122 6.33 8.11 6.84
N ALA A 123 5.04 7.83 6.77
CA ALA A 123 4.23 8.03 5.58
C ALA A 123 3.81 9.50 5.45
N VAL A 124 3.47 9.90 4.22
CA VAL A 124 2.84 11.21 3.98
C VAL A 124 1.48 11.26 4.68
N GLY A 125 0.75 10.15 4.64
CA GLY A 125 -0.55 10.02 5.28
C GLY A 125 -1.02 8.58 5.27
N GLN A 126 -2.15 8.33 5.94
CA GLN A 126 -2.75 7.01 6.07
C GLN A 126 -4.22 7.07 5.64
N ILE A 127 -4.64 6.08 4.87
CA ILE A 127 -6.04 5.90 4.48
C ILE A 127 -6.45 4.50 4.91
N ALA A 128 -7.47 4.39 5.74
CA ALA A 128 -7.90 3.11 6.29
C ALA A 128 -9.42 3.07 6.41
N GLY A 129 -10.02 1.90 6.15
CA GLY A 129 -11.43 1.67 6.47
C GLY A 129 -12.39 1.77 5.32
N PHE A 130 -11.94 2.04 4.11
CA PHE A 130 -12.83 2.27 2.96
C PHE A 130 -12.79 1.13 1.93
N GLY A 131 -12.29 -0.05 2.32
CA GLY A 131 -12.21 -1.17 1.39
C GLY A 131 -11.35 -0.86 0.18
N VAL A 132 -11.80 -1.22 -1.01
CA VAL A 132 -11.07 -0.96 -2.26
C VAL A 132 -10.84 0.55 -2.48
N ASP A 133 -11.72 1.41 -1.98
CA ASP A 133 -11.55 2.85 -2.11
C ASP A 133 -10.29 3.34 -1.39
N SER A 134 -9.82 2.64 -0.36
CA SER A 134 -8.54 2.97 0.27
C SER A 134 -7.39 2.90 -0.74
N TYR A 135 -7.40 1.91 -1.63
CA TYR A 135 -6.41 1.78 -2.71
C TYR A 135 -6.56 2.90 -3.74
N LEU A 136 -7.78 3.17 -4.17
CA LEU A 136 -8.04 4.17 -5.20
C LEU A 136 -7.70 5.58 -4.71
N LEU A 137 -8.10 5.90 -3.49
CA LEU A 137 -7.76 7.17 -2.86
C LEU A 137 -6.25 7.28 -2.62
N GLY A 138 -5.61 6.17 -2.22
CA GLY A 138 -4.17 6.12 -2.04
C GLY A 138 -3.40 6.41 -3.31
N LEU A 139 -3.84 5.84 -4.43
CA LEU A 139 -3.21 6.11 -5.72
C LEU A 139 -3.37 7.59 -6.12
N ARG A 140 -4.57 8.16 -5.95
CA ARG A 140 -4.78 9.58 -6.24
C ARG A 140 -3.87 10.47 -5.39
N ALA A 141 -3.78 10.15 -4.09
CA ALA A 141 -2.92 10.90 -3.18
C ALA A 141 -1.44 10.80 -3.60
N ALA A 142 -0.99 9.59 -3.96
CA ALA A 142 0.39 9.37 -4.39
C ALA A 142 0.73 10.19 -5.64
N VAL A 143 -0.16 10.22 -6.62
CA VAL A 143 0.04 11.00 -7.85
C VAL A 143 0.16 12.49 -7.54
N ASN A 144 -0.60 12.98 -6.56
CA ASN A 144 -0.56 14.38 -6.18
C ASN A 144 0.64 14.74 -5.29
N CYS A 145 1.31 13.76 -4.68
CA CYS A 145 2.47 13.98 -3.81
C CYS A 145 3.81 13.97 -4.56
N CYS A 146 3.82 13.65 -5.83
CA CYS A 146 5.07 13.51 -6.56
C CYS A 146 5.11 14.23 -7.91
#